data_91480233e7ae6707c2a281d4e7246af3
#
_entry.id   91480233e7ae6707c2a281d4e7246af3
#
_cell.length_a   1.000
_cell.length_b   1.000
_cell.length_c   1.000
_cell.angle_alpha   90.00
_cell.angle_beta   90.00
_cell.angle_gamma   90.00
#
_symmetry.space_group_name_H-M   'P 1'
#
loop_
_entity.id
_entity.type
_entity.pdbx_description
1 polymer ?
#
loop_
_entity_poly.entity_id
_entity_poly.type
_entity_poly.pdbx_seq_one_letter_code
_entity_poly.pdbx_strand_id
1 'polypeptide(L)'
;MLIDTHSHLFVEEFTEDLPLVMERAQKAGVSYIFMPNIDSTTIDAMLSVCRDYPGFCYPMIGLHPTSVNESYEQELAIVHKYLSTSREFVAIGEIGLDLYWDKTFLKEQILVFEKQIEWALEYGLPIVIHSREAFEYIYKVMEPYKNTPLTGIFHSFTGTSEEAAKLLEIGRAHV
;
A
#
# COMPACT_ATOMS: atom_id res chain seq x y z
N MET A 1 -4.81 -9.52 21.34
CA MET A 1 -4.78 -9.65 19.87
C MET A 1 -3.91 -8.51 19.34
N LEU A 2 -2.87 -8.84 18.61
CA LEU A 2 -2.02 -7.88 17.90
C LEU A 2 -2.26 -8.04 16.41
N ILE A 3 -2.17 -6.94 15.66
CA ILE A 3 -2.28 -6.92 14.20
C ILE A 3 -1.05 -6.20 13.65
N ASP A 4 -0.30 -6.86 12.79
CA ASP A 4 0.73 -6.21 11.99
C ASP A 4 0.07 -5.67 10.73
N THR A 5 -0.05 -4.36 10.65
CA THR A 5 -0.79 -3.71 9.56
C THR A 5 0.06 -3.45 8.32
N HIS A 6 1.39 -3.72 8.39
CA HIS A 6 2.30 -3.43 7.27
C HIS A 6 3.60 -4.21 7.38
N SER A 7 3.75 -5.26 6.60
CA SER A 7 4.96 -6.10 6.58
C SER A 7 5.21 -6.68 5.18
N HIS A 8 6.45 -6.57 4.70
CA HIS A 8 6.86 -7.11 3.40
C HIS A 8 7.56 -8.47 3.57
N LEU A 9 6.94 -9.45 4.24
CA LEU A 9 7.54 -10.75 4.56
C LEU A 9 7.80 -11.66 3.35
N PHE A 10 7.47 -11.20 2.17
CA PHE A 10 7.68 -11.89 0.88
C PHE A 10 9.00 -11.48 0.18
N VAL A 11 9.75 -10.54 0.74
CA VAL A 11 11.03 -10.12 0.15
C VAL A 11 12.15 -11.12 0.46
N GLU A 12 13.22 -11.07 -0.36
CA GLU A 12 14.31 -12.05 -0.35
C GLU A 12 14.94 -12.24 1.03
N GLU A 13 15.01 -11.19 1.83
CA GLU A 13 15.57 -11.18 3.18
C GLU A 13 14.90 -12.19 4.14
N PHE A 14 13.66 -12.57 3.89
CA PHE A 14 12.91 -13.54 4.71
C PHE A 14 12.92 -14.96 4.13
N THR A 15 13.47 -15.19 2.94
CA THR A 15 13.37 -16.48 2.24
C THR A 15 13.88 -17.65 3.07
N GLU A 16 14.98 -17.47 3.83
CA GLU A 16 15.61 -18.56 4.58
C GLU A 16 14.88 -18.89 5.90
N ASP A 17 14.27 -17.89 6.55
CA ASP A 17 13.72 -18.06 7.90
C ASP A 17 12.24 -17.70 8.05
N LEU A 18 11.52 -17.47 6.96
CA LEU A 18 10.10 -17.09 6.98
C LEU A 18 9.23 -17.95 7.91
N PRO A 19 9.34 -19.30 7.92
CA PRO A 19 8.56 -20.12 8.84
C PRO A 19 8.85 -19.80 10.31
N LEU A 20 10.10 -19.50 10.67
CA LEU A 20 10.48 -19.11 12.02
C LEU A 20 9.98 -17.71 12.39
N VAL A 21 9.97 -16.78 11.43
CA VAL A 21 9.38 -15.44 11.60
C VAL A 21 7.89 -15.56 11.90
N MET A 22 7.16 -16.35 11.12
CA MET A 22 5.73 -16.59 11.31
C MET A 22 5.42 -17.25 12.66
N GLU A 23 6.20 -18.25 13.05
CA GLU A 23 6.07 -18.91 14.36
C GLU A 23 6.28 -17.91 15.51
N ARG A 24 7.32 -17.07 15.41
CA ARG A 24 7.59 -16.02 16.42
C ARG A 24 6.46 -15.01 16.51
N ALA A 25 5.92 -14.55 15.36
CA ALA A 25 4.80 -13.63 15.32
C ALA A 25 3.56 -14.20 16.01
N GLN A 26 3.20 -15.45 15.70
CA GLN A 26 2.07 -16.16 16.32
C GLN A 26 2.28 -16.33 17.83
N LYS A 27 3.48 -16.74 18.28
CA LYS A 27 3.82 -16.86 19.70
C LYS A 27 3.77 -15.51 20.43
N ALA A 28 4.08 -14.41 19.76
CA ALA A 28 3.96 -13.05 20.30
C ALA A 28 2.51 -12.55 20.35
N GLY A 29 1.53 -13.32 19.84
CA GLY A 29 0.11 -12.98 19.87
C GLY A 29 -0.34 -12.13 18.66
N VAL A 30 0.46 -12.05 17.59
CA VAL A 30 0.00 -11.50 16.32
C VAL A 30 -1.06 -12.42 15.74
N SER A 31 -2.19 -11.85 15.36
CA SER A 31 -3.35 -12.58 14.82
C SER A 31 -3.51 -12.40 13.31
N TYR A 32 -3.09 -11.25 12.79
CA TYR A 32 -3.17 -10.91 11.37
C TYR A 32 -1.95 -10.12 10.94
N ILE A 33 -1.50 -10.37 9.70
CA ILE A 33 -0.43 -9.62 9.02
C ILE A 33 -0.96 -9.15 7.68
N PHE A 34 -0.89 -7.84 7.42
CA PHE A 34 -1.23 -7.26 6.13
C PHE A 34 0.04 -6.99 5.34
N MET A 35 0.08 -7.46 4.08
CA MET A 35 1.27 -7.39 3.24
C MET A 35 1.00 -6.51 2.01
N PRO A 36 1.45 -5.25 2.01
CA PRO A 36 1.34 -4.39 0.85
C PRO A 36 2.35 -4.77 -0.23
N ASN A 37 1.91 -4.70 -1.48
CA ASN A 37 2.76 -4.95 -2.64
C ASN A 37 3.74 -3.81 -2.90
N ILE A 38 4.84 -4.10 -3.59
CA ILE A 38 5.84 -3.11 -4.01
C ILE A 38 5.68 -2.80 -5.50
N ASP A 39 5.81 -3.81 -6.35
CA ASP A 39 5.71 -3.71 -7.81
C ASP A 39 5.31 -5.06 -8.44
N SER A 40 5.28 -5.13 -9.78
CA SER A 40 4.86 -6.35 -10.49
C SER A 40 5.70 -7.58 -10.17
N THR A 41 6.98 -7.40 -9.81
CA THR A 41 7.91 -8.50 -9.54
C THR A 41 7.66 -9.19 -8.21
N THR A 42 6.98 -8.52 -7.28
CA THR A 42 6.74 -8.98 -5.92
C THR A 42 5.36 -9.61 -5.71
N ILE A 43 4.42 -9.44 -6.66
CA ILE A 43 3.02 -9.90 -6.49
C ILE A 43 2.94 -11.41 -6.24
N ASP A 44 3.61 -12.22 -7.07
CA ASP A 44 3.50 -13.68 -6.97
C ASP A 44 4.11 -14.21 -5.67
N ALA A 45 5.23 -13.63 -5.21
CA ALA A 45 5.85 -13.97 -3.94
C ALA A 45 4.94 -13.64 -2.76
N MET A 46 4.36 -12.43 -2.74
CA MET A 46 3.40 -12.01 -1.72
C MET A 46 2.18 -12.94 -1.67
N LEU A 47 1.58 -13.25 -2.83
CA LEU A 47 0.44 -14.16 -2.91
C LEU A 47 0.79 -15.59 -2.47
N SER A 48 2.02 -16.05 -2.74
CA SER A 48 2.49 -17.35 -2.26
C SER A 48 2.50 -17.39 -0.73
N VAL A 49 3.08 -16.38 -0.08
CA VAL A 49 3.08 -16.30 1.39
C VAL A 49 1.65 -16.27 1.95
N CYS A 50 0.74 -15.51 1.34
CA CYS A 50 -0.66 -15.48 1.78
C CYS A 50 -1.37 -16.84 1.65
N ARG A 51 -1.07 -17.60 0.58
CA ARG A 51 -1.61 -18.96 0.40
C ARG A 51 -1.04 -19.97 1.41
N ASP A 52 0.24 -19.81 1.78
CA ASP A 52 0.89 -20.71 2.76
C ASP A 52 0.42 -20.44 4.19
N TYR A 53 -0.05 -19.20 4.48
CA TYR A 53 -0.55 -18.78 5.79
C TYR A 53 -1.99 -18.21 5.71
N PRO A 54 -2.97 -19.03 5.29
CA PRO A 54 -4.34 -18.58 5.09
C PRO A 54 -5.00 -18.16 6.41
N GLY A 55 -5.72 -17.02 6.39
CA GLY A 55 -6.36 -16.48 7.58
C GLY A 55 -5.41 -15.80 8.56
N PHE A 56 -4.10 -15.77 8.25
CA PHE A 56 -3.08 -15.06 9.00
C PHE A 56 -2.44 -13.94 8.20
N CYS A 57 -2.11 -14.19 6.92
CA CYS A 57 -1.55 -13.19 6.01
C CYS A 57 -2.59 -12.73 4.99
N TYR A 58 -2.65 -11.42 4.73
CA TYR A 58 -3.61 -10.78 3.83
C TYR A 58 -2.90 -9.87 2.83
N PRO A 59 -3.10 -10.08 1.51
CA PRO A 59 -2.42 -9.31 0.49
C PRO A 59 -3.09 -7.96 0.25
N MET A 60 -2.30 -6.94 -0.02
CA MET A 60 -2.72 -5.66 -0.56
C MET A 60 -2.01 -5.43 -1.90
N ILE A 61 -2.67 -4.83 -2.87
CA ILE A 61 -2.14 -4.68 -4.24
C ILE A 61 -1.91 -3.23 -4.58
N GLY A 62 -0.74 -2.91 -5.11
CA GLY A 62 -0.40 -1.55 -5.52
C GLY A 62 0.97 -1.46 -6.18
N LEU A 63 1.27 -0.31 -6.76
CA LEU A 63 2.58 0.10 -7.24
C LEU A 63 3.14 1.16 -6.30
N HIS A 64 4.19 0.79 -5.57
CA HIS A 64 4.86 1.67 -4.63
C HIS A 64 5.55 2.85 -5.34
N PRO A 65 5.52 4.08 -4.79
CA PRO A 65 6.07 5.25 -5.47
C PRO A 65 7.56 5.14 -5.82
N THR A 66 8.37 4.43 -5.03
CA THR A 66 9.80 4.23 -5.32
C THR A 66 10.05 3.30 -6.51
N SER A 67 9.06 2.52 -6.95
CA SER A 67 9.12 1.66 -8.14
C SER A 67 8.58 2.34 -9.40
N VAL A 68 8.10 3.59 -9.29
CA VAL A 68 7.63 4.36 -10.45
C VAL A 68 8.81 4.86 -11.27
N ASN A 69 8.81 4.52 -12.56
CA ASN A 69 9.83 4.87 -13.54
C ASN A 69 9.18 5.05 -14.92
N GLU A 70 9.98 5.11 -15.98
CA GLU A 70 9.49 5.26 -17.37
C GLU A 70 8.54 4.15 -17.85
N SER A 71 8.55 2.99 -17.20
CA SER A 71 7.66 1.86 -17.51
C SER A 71 6.40 1.78 -16.63
N TYR A 72 6.07 2.84 -15.88
CA TYR A 72 4.97 2.83 -14.90
C TYR A 72 3.60 2.41 -15.47
N GLU A 73 3.32 2.71 -16.75
CA GLU A 73 2.06 2.30 -17.40
C GLU A 73 1.98 0.78 -17.53
N GLN A 74 3.10 0.12 -17.82
CA GLN A 74 3.18 -1.33 -17.91
C GLN A 74 3.01 -1.95 -16.52
N GLU A 75 3.66 -1.39 -15.50
CA GLU A 75 3.50 -1.78 -14.10
C GLU A 75 2.03 -1.68 -13.65
N LEU A 76 1.38 -0.52 -13.91
CA LEU A 76 -0.04 -0.33 -13.61
C LEU A 76 -0.93 -1.35 -14.33
N ALA A 77 -0.64 -1.67 -15.59
CA ALA A 77 -1.42 -2.67 -16.35
C ALA A 77 -1.33 -4.06 -15.71
N ILE A 78 -0.15 -4.44 -15.20
CA ILE A 78 0.05 -5.72 -14.50
C ILE A 78 -0.69 -5.71 -13.17
N VAL A 79 -0.50 -4.68 -12.34
CA VAL A 79 -1.18 -4.52 -11.05
C VAL A 79 -2.72 -4.58 -11.23
N HIS A 80 -3.25 -3.85 -12.21
CA HIS A 80 -4.69 -3.85 -12.50
C HIS A 80 -5.20 -5.21 -12.98
N LYS A 81 -4.40 -5.94 -13.75
CA LYS A 81 -4.76 -7.31 -14.17
C LYS A 81 -4.98 -8.22 -12.96
N TYR A 82 -4.08 -8.21 -11.98
CA TYR A 82 -4.24 -8.99 -10.76
C TYR A 82 -5.47 -8.51 -9.96
N LEU A 83 -5.62 -7.20 -9.76
CA LEU A 83 -6.75 -6.62 -9.05
C LEU A 83 -8.10 -7.00 -9.68
N SER A 84 -8.20 -6.97 -11.01
CA SER A 84 -9.45 -7.26 -11.74
C SER A 84 -9.82 -8.74 -11.78
N THR A 85 -8.83 -9.63 -11.64
CA THR A 85 -9.02 -11.09 -11.75
C THR A 85 -9.12 -11.80 -10.41
N SER A 86 -8.74 -11.15 -9.31
CA SER A 86 -8.78 -11.74 -7.96
C SER A 86 -9.61 -10.89 -7.00
N ARG A 87 -10.23 -11.54 -6.01
CA ARG A 87 -10.99 -10.89 -4.92
C ARG A 87 -10.29 -11.04 -3.56
N GLU A 88 -9.06 -11.50 -3.55
CA GLU A 88 -8.32 -11.76 -2.31
C GLU A 88 -7.68 -10.52 -1.68
N PHE A 89 -7.51 -9.45 -2.45
CA PHE A 89 -6.89 -8.22 -1.96
C PHE A 89 -7.82 -7.47 -1.00
N VAL A 90 -7.26 -7.06 0.14
CA VAL A 90 -8.00 -6.37 1.21
C VAL A 90 -7.84 -4.85 1.18
N ALA A 91 -6.88 -4.34 0.41
CA ALA A 91 -6.64 -2.91 0.21
C ALA A 91 -5.87 -2.66 -1.09
N ILE A 92 -5.88 -1.40 -1.55
CA ILE A 92 -4.93 -0.90 -2.56
C ILE A 92 -3.73 -0.30 -1.81
N GLY A 93 -2.58 -0.94 -1.93
CA GLY A 93 -1.38 -0.54 -1.21
C GLY A 93 -0.16 -1.43 -1.49
N GLU A 94 1.02 -0.88 -1.31
CA GLU A 94 1.31 0.47 -0.85
C GLU A 94 1.36 1.46 -2.01
N ILE A 95 0.73 2.61 -1.90
CA ILE A 95 0.64 3.63 -2.94
C ILE A 95 0.97 5.01 -2.36
N GLY A 96 1.19 6.01 -3.17
CA GLY A 96 1.47 7.36 -2.68
C GLY A 96 2.64 8.02 -3.37
N LEU A 97 3.40 8.84 -2.61
CA LEU A 97 4.52 9.63 -3.15
C LEU A 97 5.75 9.53 -2.24
N ASP A 98 6.93 9.36 -2.87
CA ASP A 98 8.25 9.43 -2.21
C ASP A 98 9.14 10.45 -2.93
N LEU A 99 9.48 11.54 -2.25
CA LEU A 99 10.35 12.58 -2.79
C LEU A 99 11.70 12.66 -2.06
N TYR A 100 11.98 11.66 -1.23
CA TYR A 100 13.25 11.58 -0.52
C TYR A 100 14.37 11.01 -1.40
N TRP A 101 14.10 9.88 -2.07
CA TRP A 101 15.12 9.18 -2.84
C TRP A 101 15.34 9.79 -4.22
N ASP A 102 14.26 10.00 -4.97
CA ASP A 102 14.31 10.54 -6.33
C ASP A 102 13.05 11.38 -6.63
N LYS A 103 13.24 12.51 -7.28
CA LYS A 103 12.17 13.43 -7.69
C LYS A 103 11.94 13.42 -9.21
N THR A 104 12.72 12.62 -9.95
CA THR A 104 12.71 12.57 -11.42
C THR A 104 11.30 12.24 -11.93
N PHE A 105 10.64 11.27 -11.31
CA PHE A 105 9.33 10.76 -11.73
C PHE A 105 8.16 11.30 -10.89
N LEU A 106 8.28 12.52 -10.31
CA LEU A 106 7.20 13.10 -9.50
C LEU A 106 5.86 13.17 -10.24
N LYS A 107 5.87 13.55 -11.52
CA LYS A 107 4.63 13.65 -12.33
C LYS A 107 3.98 12.28 -12.51
N GLU A 108 4.80 11.30 -12.80
CA GLU A 108 4.38 9.91 -12.99
C GLU A 108 3.89 9.31 -11.67
N GLN A 109 4.58 9.58 -10.56
CA GLN A 109 4.10 9.17 -9.23
C GLN A 109 2.71 9.74 -8.92
N ILE A 110 2.46 11.01 -9.24
CA ILE A 110 1.13 11.65 -9.06
C ILE A 110 0.08 10.92 -9.91
N LEU A 111 0.33 10.70 -11.21
CA LEU A 111 -0.59 9.98 -12.09
C LEU A 111 -0.88 8.55 -11.61
N VAL A 112 0.17 7.84 -11.17
CA VAL A 112 0.07 6.50 -10.61
C VAL A 112 -0.76 6.49 -9.33
N PHE A 113 -0.55 7.45 -8.45
CA PHE A 113 -1.30 7.57 -7.20
C PHE A 113 -2.78 7.86 -7.46
N GLU A 114 -3.10 8.85 -8.31
CA GLU A 114 -4.47 9.16 -8.72
C GLU A 114 -5.17 7.93 -9.31
N LYS A 115 -4.50 7.21 -10.21
CA LYS A 115 -5.05 6.02 -10.86
C LYS A 115 -5.41 4.92 -9.86
N GLN A 116 -4.58 4.72 -8.86
CA GLN A 116 -4.79 3.71 -7.82
C GLN A 116 -5.88 4.12 -6.81
N ILE A 117 -6.05 5.43 -6.55
CA ILE A 117 -7.21 5.94 -5.79
C ILE A 117 -8.52 5.67 -6.55
N GLU A 118 -8.54 5.88 -7.89
CA GLU A 118 -9.71 5.54 -8.71
C GLU A 118 -10.09 4.07 -8.59
N TRP A 119 -9.10 3.15 -8.64
CA TRP A 119 -9.33 1.73 -8.43
C TRP A 119 -9.87 1.43 -7.03
N ALA A 120 -9.34 2.07 -6.00
CA ALA A 120 -9.84 1.90 -4.64
C ALA A 120 -11.33 2.24 -4.53
N LEU A 121 -11.77 3.32 -5.16
CA LEU A 121 -13.18 3.69 -5.23
C LEU A 121 -14.00 2.71 -6.07
N GLU A 122 -13.50 2.28 -7.23
CA GLU A 122 -14.17 1.32 -8.12
C GLU A 122 -14.41 -0.04 -7.44
N TYR A 123 -13.38 -0.55 -6.73
CA TYR A 123 -13.44 -1.86 -6.08
C TYR A 123 -13.94 -1.80 -4.63
N GLY A 124 -14.17 -0.61 -4.09
CA GLY A 124 -14.63 -0.41 -2.71
C GLY A 124 -13.59 -0.86 -1.67
N LEU A 125 -12.30 -0.69 -1.99
CA LEU A 125 -11.19 -1.08 -1.13
C LEU A 125 -10.58 0.15 -0.44
N PRO A 126 -10.07 0.02 0.80
CA PRO A 126 -9.30 1.07 1.43
C PRO A 126 -7.92 1.23 0.75
N ILE A 127 -7.28 2.38 0.96
CA ILE A 127 -5.91 2.64 0.49
C ILE A 127 -4.91 2.65 1.64
N VAL A 128 -3.68 2.20 1.35
CA VAL A 128 -2.53 2.29 2.28
C VAL A 128 -1.49 3.19 1.65
N ILE A 129 -1.24 4.34 2.30
CA ILE A 129 -0.51 5.45 1.72
C ILE A 129 0.89 5.54 2.29
N HIS A 130 1.88 5.51 1.39
CA HIS A 130 3.25 5.92 1.62
C HIS A 130 3.39 7.43 1.43
N SER A 131 3.98 8.11 2.39
CA SER A 131 4.26 9.54 2.33
C SER A 131 5.63 9.86 2.86
N ARG A 132 6.56 10.26 1.99
CA ARG A 132 7.89 10.68 2.42
C ARG A 132 8.33 11.94 1.70
N GLU A 133 8.49 13.04 2.46
CA GLU A 133 8.79 14.40 1.95
C GLU A 133 7.80 14.88 0.87
N ALA A 134 6.54 14.42 0.90
CA ALA A 134 5.58 14.58 -0.18
C ALA A 134 4.20 15.11 0.27
N PHE A 135 4.04 15.52 1.53
CA PHE A 135 2.75 15.87 2.13
C PHE A 135 1.91 16.81 1.27
N GLU A 136 2.45 17.94 0.81
CA GLU A 136 1.72 18.95 0.04
C GLU A 136 1.19 18.41 -1.31
N TYR A 137 1.94 17.49 -1.93
CA TYR A 137 1.51 16.85 -3.17
C TYR A 137 0.42 15.82 -2.90
N ILE A 138 0.58 14.99 -1.86
CA ILE A 138 -0.44 14.01 -1.44
C ILE A 138 -1.73 14.72 -1.10
N TYR A 139 -1.66 15.80 -0.32
CA TYR A 139 -2.84 16.59 0.04
C TYR A 139 -3.57 17.10 -1.20
N LYS A 140 -2.85 17.67 -2.17
CA LYS A 140 -3.43 18.17 -3.42
C LYS A 140 -4.09 17.07 -4.27
N VAL A 141 -3.45 15.90 -4.33
CA VAL A 141 -4.00 14.74 -5.05
C VAL A 141 -5.27 14.23 -4.37
N MET A 142 -5.31 14.21 -3.05
CA MET A 142 -6.44 13.66 -2.30
C MET A 142 -7.61 14.64 -2.13
N GLU A 143 -7.36 15.95 -2.19
CA GLU A 143 -8.40 16.99 -1.99
C GLU A 143 -9.66 16.79 -2.87
N PRO A 144 -9.55 16.44 -4.18
CA PRO A 144 -10.72 16.19 -5.02
C PRO A 144 -11.59 15.01 -4.56
N TYR A 145 -11.02 14.10 -3.78
CA TYR A 145 -11.72 12.92 -3.26
C TYR A 145 -12.42 13.17 -1.91
N LYS A 146 -12.33 14.38 -1.38
CA LYS A 146 -13.11 14.81 -0.21
C LYS A 146 -14.60 14.57 -0.45
N ASN A 147 -15.25 13.95 0.52
CA ASN A 147 -16.67 13.56 0.45
C ASN A 147 -16.98 12.34 -0.44
N THR A 148 -15.97 11.61 -0.93
CA THR A 148 -16.16 10.30 -1.52
C THR A 148 -16.17 9.21 -0.42
N PRO A 149 -16.57 7.96 -0.73
CA PRO A 149 -16.49 6.86 0.22
C PRO A 149 -15.06 6.32 0.43
N LEU A 150 -14.03 7.00 -0.09
CA LEU A 150 -12.63 6.61 0.08
C LEU A 150 -12.27 6.53 1.56
N THR A 151 -11.63 5.42 1.94
CA THR A 151 -11.05 5.20 3.27
C THR A 151 -9.60 4.77 3.14
N GLY A 152 -8.79 5.00 4.17
CA GLY A 152 -7.39 4.57 4.11
C GLY A 152 -6.62 4.86 5.37
N ILE A 153 -5.34 4.48 5.32
CA ILE A 153 -4.37 4.73 6.37
C ILE A 153 -3.10 5.34 5.78
N PHE A 154 -2.45 6.19 6.56
CA PHE A 154 -1.08 6.64 6.28
C PHE A 154 -0.11 5.74 7.04
N HIS A 155 0.72 5.01 6.28
CA HIS A 155 1.75 4.17 6.88
C HIS A 155 2.91 5.04 7.38
N SER A 156 3.36 4.78 8.63
CA SER A 156 4.52 5.48 9.23
C SER A 156 4.46 7.00 9.06
N PHE A 157 3.32 7.62 9.34
CA PHE A 157 3.17 9.06 9.19
C PHE A 157 4.17 9.84 10.02
N THR A 158 4.97 10.70 9.38
CA THR A 158 6.04 11.50 10.00
C THR A 158 5.78 13.01 9.94
N GLY A 159 4.57 13.41 9.55
CA GLY A 159 4.16 14.80 9.45
C GLY A 159 3.83 15.45 10.79
N THR A 160 3.43 16.72 10.73
CA THR A 160 3.00 17.51 11.89
C THR A 160 1.56 17.20 12.29
N SER A 161 1.14 17.64 13.48
CA SER A 161 -0.26 17.55 13.92
C SER A 161 -1.21 18.35 13.02
N GLU A 162 -0.76 19.47 12.47
CA GLU A 162 -1.52 20.29 11.53
C GLU A 162 -1.74 19.57 10.20
N GLU A 163 -0.71 18.89 9.69
CA GLU A 163 -0.81 18.06 8.48
C GLU A 163 -1.75 16.87 8.70
N ALA A 164 -1.63 16.18 9.83
CA ALA A 164 -2.55 15.11 10.19
C ALA A 164 -4.01 15.60 10.25
N ALA A 165 -4.27 16.76 10.87
CA ALA A 165 -5.60 17.35 10.93
C ALA A 165 -6.18 17.63 9.54
N LYS A 166 -5.37 18.17 8.60
CA LYS A 166 -5.79 18.39 7.21
C LYS A 166 -6.17 17.09 6.49
N LEU A 167 -5.40 16.02 6.70
CA LEU A 167 -5.70 14.72 6.09
C LEU A 167 -6.99 14.11 6.62
N LEU A 168 -7.26 14.25 7.91
CA LEU A 168 -8.51 13.78 8.53
C LEU A 168 -9.75 14.50 7.99
N GLU A 169 -9.60 15.74 7.48
CA GLU A 169 -10.69 16.48 6.84
C GLU A 169 -11.04 15.95 5.43
N ILE A 170 -10.10 15.28 4.74
CA ILE A 170 -10.33 14.78 3.38
C ILE A 170 -11.25 13.56 3.41
N GLY A 171 -11.11 12.67 4.38
CA GLY A 171 -11.87 11.44 4.41
C GLY A 171 -11.78 10.70 5.74
N ARG A 172 -12.20 9.44 5.75
CA ARG A 172 -12.04 8.54 6.90
C ARG A 172 -10.62 7.95 6.88
N ALA A 173 -9.63 8.81 7.08
CA ALA A 173 -8.23 8.40 7.19
C ALA A 173 -7.91 8.07 8.65
N HIS A 174 -7.13 7.02 8.87
CA HIS A 174 -6.42 6.78 10.12
C HIS A 174 -4.96 7.18 9.92
N VAL A 175 -4.44 8.00 10.82
CA VAL A 175 -3.07 8.52 10.81
C VAL A 175 -2.29 7.91 11.96
#